data_dfa1f838cf58e1fa448c33e17ed20df5
#
_entry.id   dfa1f838cf58e1fa448c33e17ed20df5
#
_cell.length_a   1.000
_cell.length_b   1.000
_cell.length_c   1.000
_cell.angle_alpha   90.00
_cell.angle_beta   90.00
_cell.angle_gamma   90.00
#
_symmetry.space_group_name_H-M   'P 1'
#
loop_
_entity.id
_entity.type
_entity.pdbx_description
1 polymer ?
#
loop_
_entity_poly.entity_id
_entity_poly.type
_entity_poly.pdbx_seq_one_letter_code
_entity_poly.pdbx_strand_id
1 'polypeptide(L)'
;MSWTLGQVKARVRTLLDDPQGSYLTDSFLVPLICEVYDDANSQLASTQSSWDVAVVEVPGVAAGTPNLAAYQADGGLLANLTDQPLRIDWKAAGDDSSYYRLAPNFEVLPDLQPREGIAGWEYRSEVIWLTNSSIAVDLRVRGEFAPPALTGDDSVLVSHPRIGYVVAYGAAALVATVRGNDAWTRQYEQKAVEGMDEIMEQLVRAEQGQVRRAGRQTRRHSSCL
;
A
#
# COMPACT_ATOMS: atom_id res chain seq x y z
N MET A 1 10.18 -13.81 2.02
CA MET A 1 9.30 -14.48 1.05
C MET A 1 7.92 -13.88 1.21
N SER A 2 7.31 -13.42 0.13
CA SER A 2 5.91 -12.96 0.10
C SER A 2 4.97 -14.14 -0.11
N TRP A 3 3.81 -14.10 0.52
CA TRP A 3 2.76 -15.12 0.34
C TRP A 3 1.92 -14.81 -0.89
N THR A 4 1.47 -15.85 -1.59
CA THR A 4 0.46 -15.73 -2.64
C THR A 4 -0.90 -16.22 -2.15
N LEU A 5 -2.00 -15.81 -2.81
CA LEU A 5 -3.34 -16.31 -2.50
C LEU A 5 -3.40 -17.83 -2.56
N GLY A 6 -2.77 -18.44 -3.57
CA GLY A 6 -2.70 -19.91 -3.69
C GLY A 6 -2.02 -20.58 -2.48
N GLN A 7 -0.94 -19.97 -1.94
CA GLN A 7 -0.27 -20.47 -0.73
C GLN A 7 -1.14 -20.34 0.51
N VAL A 8 -1.88 -19.23 0.65
CA VAL A 8 -2.84 -19.03 1.75
C VAL A 8 -3.95 -20.07 1.68
N LYS A 9 -4.57 -20.29 0.51
CA LYS A 9 -5.60 -21.33 0.32
C LYS A 9 -5.09 -22.71 0.70
N ALA A 10 -3.91 -23.09 0.22
CA ALA A 10 -3.30 -24.38 0.55
C ALA A 10 -3.07 -24.53 2.07
N ARG A 11 -2.64 -23.45 2.73
CA ARG A 11 -2.44 -23.46 4.18
C ARG A 11 -3.76 -23.60 4.93
N VAL A 12 -4.80 -22.84 4.57
CA VAL A 12 -6.14 -22.96 5.18
C VAL A 12 -6.69 -24.38 5.06
N ARG A 13 -6.61 -24.96 3.85
CA ARG A 13 -7.03 -26.35 3.63
C ARG A 13 -6.26 -27.35 4.50
N THR A 14 -4.96 -27.16 4.64
CA THR A 14 -4.14 -28.02 5.50
C THR A 14 -4.55 -27.89 6.99
N LEU A 15 -4.82 -26.68 7.47
CA LEU A 15 -5.25 -26.45 8.85
C LEU A 15 -6.60 -27.10 9.18
N LEU A 16 -7.47 -27.20 8.17
CA LEU A 16 -8.83 -27.72 8.29
C LEU A 16 -9.01 -29.16 7.80
N ASP A 17 -7.89 -29.85 7.59
CA ASP A 17 -7.82 -31.24 7.15
C ASP A 17 -8.55 -31.53 5.81
N ASP A 18 -8.47 -30.56 4.88
CA ASP A 18 -9.01 -30.70 3.52
C ASP A 18 -7.96 -30.34 2.44
N PRO A 19 -6.79 -31.03 2.41
CA PRO A 19 -5.70 -30.65 1.52
C PRO A 19 -6.04 -30.75 0.04
N GLN A 20 -7.05 -31.56 -0.30
CA GLN A 20 -7.52 -31.74 -1.69
C GLN A 20 -8.57 -30.70 -2.11
N GLY A 21 -9.08 -29.88 -1.17
CA GLY A 21 -10.14 -28.91 -1.47
C GLY A 21 -11.50 -29.54 -1.80
N SER A 22 -11.76 -30.73 -1.27
CA SER A 22 -12.97 -31.47 -1.54
C SER A 22 -14.22 -30.79 -0.99
N TYR A 23 -14.09 -30.09 0.12
CA TYR A 23 -15.16 -29.37 0.82
C TYR A 23 -14.96 -27.86 0.83
N LEU A 24 -13.70 -27.42 0.85
CA LEU A 24 -13.31 -26.01 0.87
C LEU A 24 -12.98 -25.56 -0.55
N THR A 25 -14.01 -25.28 -1.33
CA THR A 25 -13.87 -24.80 -2.70
C THR A 25 -13.29 -23.38 -2.72
N ASP A 26 -12.69 -22.99 -3.83
CA ASP A 26 -12.14 -21.64 -4.00
C ASP A 26 -13.22 -20.58 -3.90
N SER A 27 -14.42 -20.83 -4.44
CA SER A 27 -15.57 -19.94 -4.34
C SER A 27 -16.02 -19.67 -2.90
N PHE A 28 -15.73 -20.58 -1.97
CA PHE A 28 -16.01 -20.42 -0.56
C PHE A 28 -14.84 -19.76 0.19
N LEU A 29 -13.60 -20.16 -0.09
CA LEU A 29 -12.42 -19.69 0.64
C LEU A 29 -11.98 -18.28 0.24
N VAL A 30 -12.02 -17.94 -1.05
CA VAL A 30 -11.44 -16.67 -1.52
C VAL A 30 -12.12 -15.46 -0.88
N PRO A 31 -13.47 -15.38 -0.79
CA PRO A 31 -14.13 -14.25 -0.10
C PRO A 31 -13.70 -14.12 1.37
N LEU A 32 -13.60 -15.22 2.11
CA LEU A 32 -13.16 -15.19 3.52
C LEU A 32 -11.71 -14.77 3.67
N ILE A 33 -10.84 -15.22 2.78
CA ILE A 33 -9.43 -14.81 2.75
C ILE A 33 -9.31 -13.31 2.45
N CYS A 34 -10.08 -12.79 1.49
CA CYS A 34 -10.10 -11.36 1.17
C CYS A 34 -10.60 -10.53 2.36
N GLU A 35 -11.69 -10.94 3.01
CA GLU A 35 -12.23 -10.28 4.20
C GLU A 35 -11.16 -10.14 5.31
N VAL A 36 -10.51 -11.26 5.66
CA VAL A 36 -9.45 -11.26 6.68
C VAL A 36 -8.23 -10.44 6.25
N TYR A 37 -7.91 -10.44 4.95
CA TYR A 37 -6.79 -9.65 4.42
C TYR A 37 -7.08 -8.14 4.51
N ASP A 38 -8.29 -7.72 4.19
CA ASP A 38 -8.73 -6.33 4.27
C ASP A 38 -8.78 -5.85 5.73
N ASP A 39 -9.28 -6.68 6.65
CA ASP A 39 -9.26 -6.40 8.09
C ASP A 39 -7.84 -6.26 8.63
N ALA A 40 -6.94 -7.16 8.25
CA ALA A 40 -5.55 -7.11 8.66
C ALA A 40 -4.85 -5.85 8.14
N ASN A 41 -5.10 -5.45 6.89
CA ASN A 41 -4.57 -4.22 6.32
C ASN A 41 -5.13 -2.98 7.02
N SER A 42 -6.42 -2.97 7.34
CA SER A 42 -7.06 -1.88 8.08
C SER A 42 -6.45 -1.71 9.48
N GLN A 43 -6.14 -2.81 10.16
CA GLN A 43 -5.44 -2.77 11.45
C GLN A 43 -4.02 -2.21 11.31
N LEU A 44 -3.28 -2.62 10.26
CA LEU A 44 -1.94 -2.09 10.00
C LEU A 44 -1.97 -0.60 9.66
N ALA A 45 -2.92 -0.13 8.85
CA ALA A 45 -3.10 1.27 8.51
C ALA A 45 -3.41 2.12 9.74
N SER A 46 -4.19 1.60 10.70
CA SER A 46 -4.54 2.31 11.93
C SER A 46 -3.35 2.62 12.85
N THR A 47 -2.21 1.95 12.67
CA THR A 47 -0.99 2.20 13.46
C THR A 47 -0.18 3.41 13.03
N GLN A 48 -0.63 4.16 12.04
CA GLN A 48 0.10 5.29 11.44
C GLN A 48 1.52 4.92 10.96
N SER A 49 1.78 3.64 10.77
CA SER A 49 3.06 3.20 10.23
C SER A 49 3.12 3.54 8.74
N SER A 50 4.29 3.92 8.24
CA SER A 50 4.51 4.27 6.83
C SER A 50 4.44 3.06 5.88
N TRP A 51 3.73 2.02 6.26
CA TRP A 51 3.64 0.75 5.52
C TRP A 51 2.87 0.85 4.23
N ASP A 52 1.80 1.66 4.23
CA ASP A 52 0.95 1.87 3.06
C ASP A 52 1.55 2.90 2.11
N VAL A 53 2.68 3.51 2.49
CA VAL A 53 3.35 4.50 1.66
C VAL A 53 4.17 3.83 0.58
N ALA A 54 3.64 3.85 -0.62
CA ALA A 54 4.33 3.40 -1.82
C ALA A 54 4.76 4.57 -2.71
N VAL A 55 5.62 4.26 -3.67
CA VAL A 55 6.03 5.17 -4.73
C VAL A 55 5.63 4.55 -6.06
N VAL A 56 4.72 5.20 -6.77
CA VAL A 56 4.25 4.77 -8.08
C VAL A 56 4.78 5.71 -9.14
N GLU A 57 5.37 5.16 -10.20
CA GLU A 57 5.81 5.91 -11.37
C GLU A 57 4.69 5.96 -12.41
N VAL A 58 4.39 7.17 -12.89
CA VAL A 58 3.40 7.43 -13.94
C VAL A 58 4.15 8.00 -15.14
N PRO A 59 4.57 7.16 -16.10
CA PRO A 59 5.35 7.59 -17.23
C PRO A 59 4.48 8.27 -18.28
N GLY A 60 5.06 9.21 -19.00
CA GLY A 60 4.50 9.75 -20.23
C GLY A 60 3.20 10.54 -20.08
N VAL A 61 3.01 11.27 -18.99
CA VAL A 61 1.87 12.19 -18.84
C VAL A 61 1.99 13.28 -19.89
N ALA A 62 1.00 13.37 -20.78
CA ALA A 62 1.05 14.29 -21.94
C ALA A 62 1.04 15.76 -21.52
N ALA A 63 1.67 16.62 -22.32
CA ALA A 63 1.58 18.07 -22.17
C ALA A 63 0.11 18.53 -22.19
N GLY A 64 -0.21 19.49 -21.33
CA GLY A 64 -1.58 20.02 -21.22
C GLY A 64 -2.56 19.14 -20.46
N THR A 65 -2.11 18.00 -19.87
CA THR A 65 -2.95 17.17 -19.00
C THR A 65 -3.32 17.96 -17.75
N PRO A 66 -4.63 18.26 -17.53
CA PRO A 66 -5.03 19.10 -16.39
C PRO A 66 -5.10 18.33 -15.08
N ASN A 67 -5.31 17.01 -15.13
CA ASN A 67 -5.43 16.16 -13.95
C ASN A 67 -5.07 14.71 -14.26
N LEU A 68 -4.93 13.91 -13.19
CA LEU A 68 -4.58 12.49 -13.28
C LEU A 68 -5.78 11.54 -13.10
N ALA A 69 -7.01 12.01 -13.30
CA ALA A 69 -8.22 11.19 -13.12
C ALA A 69 -8.18 9.87 -13.92
N ALA A 70 -7.65 9.88 -15.14
CA ALA A 70 -7.52 8.67 -15.96
C ALA A 70 -6.54 7.64 -15.37
N TYR A 71 -5.55 8.10 -14.60
CA TYR A 71 -4.59 7.22 -13.92
C TYR A 71 -5.11 6.74 -12.56
N GLN A 72 -6.11 7.42 -11.98
CA GLN A 72 -6.77 7.08 -10.74
C GLN A 72 -8.04 6.23 -10.95
N ALA A 73 -8.52 6.12 -12.18
CA ALA A 73 -9.63 5.25 -12.54
C ALA A 73 -9.26 3.77 -12.39
N ASP A 74 -10.27 2.90 -12.34
CA ASP A 74 -10.09 1.45 -12.24
C ASP A 74 -9.13 0.91 -13.31
N GLY A 75 -8.11 0.17 -12.84
CA GLY A 75 -7.04 -0.33 -13.69
C GLY A 75 -5.94 0.68 -14.04
N GLY A 76 -6.05 1.93 -13.59
CA GLY A 76 -4.99 2.92 -13.71
C GLY A 76 -3.86 2.72 -12.70
N LEU A 77 -2.69 3.32 -12.99
CA LEU A 77 -1.51 3.18 -12.12
C LEU A 77 -1.70 3.72 -10.70
N LEU A 78 -2.61 4.68 -10.52
CA LEU A 78 -2.94 5.31 -9.23
C LEU A 78 -4.32 4.90 -8.71
N ALA A 79 -4.95 3.85 -9.25
CA ALA A 79 -6.29 3.41 -8.87
C ALA A 79 -6.43 3.09 -7.38
N ASN A 80 -5.35 2.62 -6.77
CA ASN A 80 -5.34 2.23 -5.35
C ASN A 80 -4.86 3.36 -4.41
N LEU A 81 -4.70 4.59 -4.89
CA LEU A 81 -4.37 5.75 -4.05
C LEU A 81 -5.57 6.06 -3.14
N THR A 82 -5.38 5.95 -1.82
CA THR A 82 -6.47 6.05 -0.83
C THR A 82 -6.70 7.47 -0.33
N ASP A 83 -5.67 8.31 -0.38
CA ASP A 83 -5.74 9.67 0.17
C ASP A 83 -4.86 10.61 -0.66
N GLN A 84 -4.76 11.86 -0.22
CA GLN A 84 -3.91 12.88 -0.82
C GLN A 84 -2.46 12.39 -0.92
N PRO A 85 -1.79 12.56 -2.08
CA PRO A 85 -0.38 12.26 -2.20
C PRO A 85 0.47 13.00 -1.16
N LEU A 86 1.40 12.29 -0.54
CA LEU A 86 2.38 12.87 0.38
C LEU A 86 3.41 13.72 -0.36
N ARG A 87 3.72 13.30 -1.59
CA ARG A 87 4.72 13.94 -2.44
C ARG A 87 4.54 13.55 -3.89
N ILE A 88 4.74 14.52 -4.78
CA ILE A 88 4.88 14.28 -6.22
C ILE A 88 6.22 14.84 -6.66
N ASP A 89 6.96 14.03 -7.41
CA ASP A 89 8.19 14.43 -8.10
C ASP A 89 7.97 14.29 -9.61
N TRP A 90 8.67 15.06 -10.42
CA TRP A 90 8.55 15.05 -11.87
C TRP A 90 9.88 15.16 -12.58
N LYS A 91 9.95 14.70 -13.80
CA LYS A 91 11.02 14.97 -14.77
C LYS A 91 10.42 15.07 -16.19
N ALA A 92 11.15 15.64 -17.13
CA ALA A 92 10.74 15.60 -18.53
C ALA A 92 10.65 14.14 -19.01
N ALA A 93 9.64 13.82 -19.82
CA ALA A 93 9.46 12.46 -20.32
C ALA A 93 10.65 12.05 -21.21
N GLY A 94 11.20 10.86 -20.93
CA GLY A 94 12.36 10.35 -21.65
C GLY A 94 13.70 10.96 -21.23
N ASP A 95 13.75 11.82 -20.22
CA ASP A 95 14.98 12.35 -19.64
C ASP A 95 15.57 11.38 -18.61
N ASP A 96 16.88 11.17 -18.67
CA ASP A 96 17.62 10.36 -17.67
C ASP A 96 18.00 11.16 -16.42
N SER A 97 17.57 12.42 -16.33
CA SER A 97 17.83 13.28 -15.18
C SER A 97 17.13 12.81 -13.90
N SER A 98 17.59 13.35 -12.77
CA SER A 98 16.94 13.13 -11.49
C SER A 98 15.55 13.79 -11.43
N TYR A 99 14.62 13.15 -10.70
CA TYR A 99 13.32 13.74 -10.43
C TYR A 99 13.42 15.00 -9.58
N TYR A 100 12.65 16.01 -9.92
CA TYR A 100 12.50 17.27 -9.21
C TYR A 100 11.21 17.25 -8.38
N ARG A 101 11.27 17.76 -7.17
CA ARG A 101 10.08 17.87 -6.32
C ARG A 101 9.09 18.88 -6.90
N LEU A 102 7.83 18.47 -7.04
CA LEU A 102 6.73 19.34 -7.42
C LEU A 102 6.10 19.95 -6.16
N ALA A 103 5.99 21.28 -6.14
CA ALA A 103 5.38 21.97 -5.00
C ALA A 103 3.85 21.77 -5.00
N PRO A 104 3.23 21.49 -3.83
CA PRO A 104 1.78 21.55 -3.72
C PRO A 104 1.30 22.98 -3.83
N ASN A 105 0.22 23.20 -4.60
CA ASN A 105 -0.40 24.52 -4.76
C ASN A 105 -1.35 24.81 -3.57
N PHE A 106 -0.81 25.15 -2.41
CA PHE A 106 -1.63 25.70 -1.32
C PHE A 106 -1.83 27.20 -1.44
N GLU A 107 -0.99 27.86 -2.20
CA GLU A 107 -1.09 29.28 -2.51
C GLU A 107 -0.78 29.48 -4.00
N VAL A 108 -1.79 29.81 -4.78
CA VAL A 108 -1.59 30.32 -6.13
C VAL A 108 -0.99 31.72 -5.97
N LEU A 109 0.32 31.82 -6.00
CA LEU A 109 0.99 33.10 -6.22
C LEU A 109 0.80 33.46 -7.69
N PRO A 110 0.04 34.53 -8.02
CA PRO A 110 -0.33 34.85 -9.39
C PRO A 110 0.84 35.21 -10.30
N ASP A 111 2.04 35.38 -9.78
CA ASP A 111 3.22 35.89 -10.48
C ASP A 111 4.29 34.82 -10.80
N LEU A 112 4.04 33.53 -10.60
CA LEU A 112 4.95 32.52 -11.07
C LEU A 112 4.88 32.46 -12.61
N GLN A 113 5.88 33.05 -13.26
CA GLN A 113 6.10 32.90 -14.69
C GLN A 113 6.03 31.41 -15.08
N PRO A 114 5.41 31.09 -16.23
CA PRO A 114 5.34 29.70 -16.69
C PRO A 114 6.76 29.16 -16.88
N ARG A 115 7.22 28.34 -15.94
CA ARG A 115 8.42 27.55 -16.14
C ARG A 115 8.10 26.43 -17.12
N GLU A 116 9.04 26.08 -17.97
CA GLU A 116 8.92 24.86 -18.76
C GLU A 116 8.73 23.68 -17.80
N GLY A 117 7.70 22.86 -18.03
CA GLY A 117 7.36 21.70 -17.19
C GLY A 117 6.03 21.86 -16.47
N ILE A 118 5.96 21.37 -15.24
CA ILE A 118 4.81 21.48 -14.35
C ILE A 118 5.11 22.50 -13.26
N ALA A 119 4.18 23.43 -13.02
CA ALA A 119 4.37 24.46 -11.99
C ALA A 119 4.02 23.95 -10.58
N GLY A 120 3.01 23.08 -10.45
CA GLY A 120 2.57 22.55 -9.17
C GLY A 120 1.46 21.51 -9.29
N TRP A 121 0.96 21.05 -8.15
CA TRP A 121 -0.15 20.12 -8.07
C TRP A 121 -1.09 20.48 -6.93
N GLU A 122 -2.34 20.05 -7.05
CA GLU A 122 -3.39 20.18 -6.04
C GLU A 122 -4.19 18.89 -5.96
N TYR A 123 -4.60 18.48 -4.76
CA TYR A 123 -5.52 17.37 -4.57
C TYR A 123 -6.90 17.91 -4.24
N ARG A 124 -7.86 17.72 -5.12
CA ARG A 124 -9.20 18.26 -5.02
C ARG A 124 -10.22 17.26 -5.55
N SER A 125 -11.28 17.03 -4.78
CA SER A 125 -12.35 16.07 -5.15
C SER A 125 -11.79 14.69 -5.50
N GLU A 126 -10.86 14.18 -4.69
CA GLU A 126 -10.19 12.88 -4.87
C GLU A 126 -9.35 12.75 -6.15
N VAL A 127 -9.07 13.86 -6.82
CA VAL A 127 -8.29 13.90 -8.04
C VAL A 127 -7.05 14.77 -7.87
N ILE A 128 -5.93 14.29 -8.41
CA ILE A 128 -4.69 15.07 -8.51
C ILE A 128 -4.79 15.99 -9.73
N TRP A 129 -4.75 17.30 -9.51
CA TRP A 129 -4.71 18.32 -10.53
C TRP A 129 -3.30 18.82 -10.74
N LEU A 130 -2.92 19.05 -12.00
CA LEU A 130 -1.61 19.54 -12.40
C LEU A 130 -1.74 20.97 -12.91
N THR A 131 -0.84 21.85 -12.47
CA THR A 131 -0.82 23.25 -12.90
C THR A 131 0.27 23.47 -13.93
N ASN A 132 -0.06 24.07 -15.07
CA ASN A 132 0.88 24.43 -16.16
C ASN A 132 1.75 23.24 -16.64
N SER A 133 1.14 22.13 -17.06
CA SER A 133 1.84 21.04 -17.73
C SER A 133 2.16 21.43 -19.19
N SER A 134 3.27 22.11 -19.42
CA SER A 134 3.65 22.61 -20.75
C SER A 134 4.39 21.60 -21.62
N ILE A 135 4.96 20.56 -21.02
CA ILE A 135 5.67 19.47 -21.70
C ILE A 135 5.17 18.12 -21.19
N ALA A 136 5.46 17.05 -21.94
CA ALA A 136 5.24 15.70 -21.45
C ALA A 136 6.21 15.36 -20.31
N VAL A 137 5.72 14.68 -19.27
CA VAL A 137 6.51 14.42 -18.05
C VAL A 137 6.31 13.00 -17.54
N ASP A 138 7.32 12.52 -16.84
CA ASP A 138 7.22 11.34 -15.97
C ASP A 138 7.00 11.83 -14.55
N LEU A 139 6.01 11.28 -13.87
CA LEU A 139 5.72 11.59 -12.48
C LEU A 139 6.10 10.43 -11.58
N ARG A 140 6.47 10.78 -10.35
CA ARG A 140 6.64 9.83 -9.25
C ARG A 140 5.76 10.30 -8.11
N VAL A 141 4.69 9.53 -7.87
CA VAL A 141 3.70 9.83 -6.83
C VAL A 141 3.99 8.97 -5.61
N ARG A 142 4.26 9.61 -4.50
CA ARG A 142 4.39 8.97 -3.20
C ARG A 142 3.11 9.24 -2.40
N GLY A 143 2.46 8.19 -1.92
CA GLY A 143 1.21 8.29 -1.19
C GLY A 143 0.87 6.98 -0.47
N GLU A 144 -0.27 6.95 0.15
CA GLU A 144 -0.87 5.75 0.74
C GLU A 144 -1.69 5.03 -0.33
N PHE A 145 -1.39 3.76 -0.52
CA PHE A 145 -2.06 2.94 -1.53
C PHE A 145 -2.70 1.72 -0.87
N ALA A 146 -3.97 1.51 -1.14
CA ALA A 146 -4.63 0.26 -0.76
C ALA A 146 -3.92 -0.93 -1.42
N PRO A 147 -3.81 -2.05 -0.73
CA PRO A 147 -3.25 -3.25 -1.33
C PRO A 147 -4.10 -3.70 -2.53
N PRO A 148 -3.48 -4.24 -3.58
CA PRO A 148 -4.20 -4.71 -4.75
C PRO A 148 -5.16 -5.84 -4.39
N ALA A 149 -6.32 -5.89 -5.06
CA ALA A 149 -7.29 -6.96 -4.89
C ALA A 149 -6.68 -8.33 -5.23
N LEU A 150 -7.03 -9.34 -4.43
CA LEU A 150 -6.60 -10.72 -4.65
C LEU A 150 -7.52 -11.39 -5.68
N THR A 151 -7.12 -11.42 -6.95
CA THR A 151 -7.96 -11.92 -8.05
C THR A 151 -7.60 -13.32 -8.54
N GLY A 152 -6.38 -13.78 -8.30
CA GLY A 152 -5.88 -15.09 -8.75
C GLY A 152 -4.85 -15.70 -7.82
N ASP A 153 -4.54 -16.97 -8.00
CA ASP A 153 -3.62 -17.74 -7.13
C ASP A 153 -2.23 -17.13 -7.02
N ASP A 154 -1.79 -16.45 -8.08
CA ASP A 154 -0.49 -15.77 -8.12
C ASP A 154 -0.53 -14.37 -7.50
N SER A 155 -1.73 -13.87 -7.09
CA SER A 155 -1.85 -12.58 -6.41
C SER A 155 -1.04 -12.60 -5.11
N VAL A 156 -0.14 -11.63 -4.96
CA VAL A 156 0.79 -11.54 -3.83
C VAL A 156 0.18 -10.69 -2.73
N LEU A 157 0.25 -11.17 -1.48
CA LEU A 157 -0.08 -10.38 -0.31
C LEU A 157 1.10 -9.44 0.00
N VAL A 158 0.91 -8.15 -0.25
CA VAL A 158 2.03 -7.18 -0.29
C VAL A 158 2.33 -6.49 1.04
N SER A 159 1.41 -6.52 2.03
CA SER A 159 1.52 -5.68 3.23
C SER A 159 2.74 -6.03 4.10
N HIS A 160 2.91 -7.27 4.50
CA HIS A 160 4.04 -7.70 5.32
C HIS A 160 4.43 -9.15 5.02
N PRO A 161 5.72 -9.54 5.09
CA PRO A 161 6.14 -10.93 4.81
C PRO A 161 5.44 -12.02 5.64
N ARG A 162 4.92 -11.66 6.81
CA ARG A 162 4.18 -12.57 7.69
C ARG A 162 2.66 -12.46 7.57
N ILE A 163 2.14 -11.52 6.79
CA ILE A 163 0.69 -11.29 6.67
C ILE A 163 -0.06 -12.56 6.23
N GLY A 164 0.52 -13.34 5.35
CA GLY A 164 -0.07 -14.59 4.88
C GLY A 164 -0.31 -15.62 5.99
N TYR A 165 0.50 -15.60 7.06
CA TYR A 165 0.26 -16.42 8.23
C TYR A 165 -0.98 -15.95 8.98
N VAL A 166 -1.09 -14.66 9.26
CA VAL A 166 -2.25 -14.06 9.94
C VAL A 166 -3.53 -14.34 9.17
N VAL A 167 -3.51 -14.08 7.86
CA VAL A 167 -4.65 -14.29 6.98
C VAL A 167 -5.06 -15.77 6.91
N ALA A 168 -4.11 -16.69 6.86
CA ALA A 168 -4.41 -18.12 6.80
C ALA A 168 -5.09 -18.60 8.10
N TYR A 169 -4.61 -18.17 9.27
CA TYR A 169 -5.23 -18.55 10.54
C TYR A 169 -6.56 -17.83 10.77
N GLY A 170 -6.68 -16.56 10.41
CA GLY A 170 -7.95 -15.83 10.48
C GLY A 170 -9.04 -16.47 9.60
N ALA A 171 -8.72 -16.79 8.35
CA ALA A 171 -9.65 -17.49 7.46
C ALA A 171 -10.00 -18.90 7.98
N ALA A 172 -9.04 -19.64 8.55
CA ALA A 172 -9.33 -20.94 9.17
C ALA A 172 -10.26 -20.80 10.39
N ALA A 173 -10.13 -19.73 11.18
CA ALA A 173 -11.02 -19.43 12.30
C ALA A 173 -12.46 -19.18 11.82
N LEU A 174 -12.64 -18.35 10.77
CA LEU A 174 -13.96 -18.09 10.19
C LEU A 174 -14.63 -19.38 9.69
N VAL A 175 -13.87 -20.23 8.99
CA VAL A 175 -14.40 -21.54 8.54
C VAL A 175 -14.75 -22.44 9.73
N ALA A 176 -13.92 -22.48 10.79
CA ALA A 176 -14.21 -23.25 11.99
C ALA A 176 -15.50 -22.77 12.68
N THR A 177 -15.71 -21.45 12.73
CA THR A 177 -16.94 -20.84 13.24
C THR A 177 -18.17 -21.29 12.45
N VAL A 178 -18.11 -21.23 11.12
CA VAL A 178 -19.18 -21.70 10.24
C VAL A 178 -19.50 -23.18 10.46
N ARG A 179 -18.49 -23.98 10.80
CA ARG A 179 -18.64 -25.41 11.12
C ARG A 179 -19.09 -25.70 12.56
N GLY A 180 -19.23 -24.67 13.39
CA GLY A 180 -19.61 -24.82 14.82
C GLY A 180 -18.54 -25.46 15.67
N ASN A 181 -17.26 -25.38 15.28
CA ASN A 181 -16.13 -25.93 16.04
C ASN A 181 -15.44 -24.83 16.88
N ASP A 182 -16.03 -24.51 18.03
CA ASP A 182 -15.56 -23.44 18.92
C ASP A 182 -14.12 -23.65 19.40
N ALA A 183 -13.66 -24.90 19.55
CA ALA A 183 -12.31 -25.19 19.98
C ALA A 183 -11.27 -24.76 18.92
N TRP A 184 -11.51 -25.10 17.67
CA TRP A 184 -10.65 -24.70 16.57
C TRP A 184 -10.76 -23.20 16.28
N THR A 185 -11.96 -22.63 16.36
CA THR A 185 -12.15 -21.18 16.24
C THR A 185 -11.22 -20.43 17.18
N ARG A 186 -11.30 -20.69 18.50
CA ARG A 186 -10.47 -20.01 19.49
C ARG A 186 -8.97 -20.22 19.26
N GLN A 187 -8.58 -21.46 18.91
CA GLN A 187 -7.18 -21.76 18.65
C GLN A 187 -6.62 -20.98 17.45
N TYR A 188 -7.39 -20.88 16.36
CA TYR A 188 -6.95 -20.19 15.17
C TYR A 188 -7.02 -18.67 15.30
N GLU A 189 -8.05 -18.13 15.97
CA GLU A 189 -8.12 -16.71 16.34
C GLU A 189 -6.91 -16.29 17.17
N GLN A 190 -6.58 -17.05 18.19
CA GLN A 190 -5.41 -16.77 19.02
C GLN A 190 -4.13 -16.72 18.16
N LYS A 191 -3.95 -17.66 17.23
CA LYS A 191 -2.79 -17.69 16.34
C LYS A 191 -2.75 -16.52 15.36
N ALA A 192 -3.88 -16.07 14.87
CA ALA A 192 -3.97 -14.89 14.03
C ALA A 192 -3.60 -13.62 14.81
N VAL A 193 -4.14 -13.46 16.04
CA VAL A 193 -3.81 -12.33 16.93
C VAL A 193 -2.32 -12.32 17.28
N GLU A 194 -1.77 -13.46 17.74
CA GLU A 194 -0.33 -13.58 18.05
C GLU A 194 0.54 -13.16 16.83
N GLY A 195 0.14 -13.59 15.64
CA GLY A 195 0.84 -13.22 14.40
C GLY A 195 0.75 -11.73 14.07
N MET A 196 -0.40 -11.11 14.31
CA MET A 196 -0.60 -9.67 14.12
C MET A 196 0.22 -8.86 15.13
N ASP A 197 0.21 -9.26 16.42
CA ASP A 197 0.99 -8.59 17.46
C ASP A 197 2.49 -8.62 17.14
N GLU A 198 3.00 -9.74 16.63
CA GLU A 198 4.40 -9.84 16.20
C GLU A 198 4.72 -8.88 15.03
N ILE A 199 3.80 -8.73 14.08
CA ILE A 199 3.96 -7.77 12.97
C ILE A 199 4.01 -6.34 13.55
N MET A 200 3.05 -5.99 14.40
CA MET A 200 2.96 -4.67 15.02
C MET A 200 4.23 -4.32 15.82
N GLU A 201 4.74 -5.26 16.64
CA GLU A 201 5.99 -5.05 17.35
C GLU A 201 7.19 -4.79 16.42
N GLN A 202 7.25 -5.52 15.29
CA GLN A 202 8.34 -5.32 14.31
C GLN A 202 8.27 -3.93 13.68
N LEU A 203 7.06 -3.44 13.37
CA LEU A 203 6.82 -2.11 12.82
C LEU A 203 7.25 -1.01 13.79
N VAL A 204 6.79 -1.08 15.03
CA VAL A 204 7.16 -0.12 16.09
C VAL A 204 8.69 -0.08 16.30
N ARG A 205 9.34 -1.25 16.33
CA ARG A 205 10.81 -1.32 16.45
C ARG A 205 11.53 -0.71 15.24
N ALA A 206 11.01 -0.91 14.03
CA ALA A 206 11.59 -0.34 12.81
C ALA A 206 11.52 1.19 12.81
N GLU A 207 10.40 1.76 13.22
CA GLU A 207 10.20 3.21 13.33
C GLU A 207 11.12 3.84 14.40
N GLN A 208 11.20 3.23 15.58
CA GLN A 208 12.12 3.68 16.64
C GLN A 208 13.58 3.65 16.18
N GLY A 209 13.97 2.65 15.38
CA GLY A 209 15.29 2.56 14.77
C GLY A 209 15.58 3.70 13.79
N GLN A 210 14.58 4.15 13.02
CA GLN A 210 14.72 5.27 12.09
C GLN A 210 14.87 6.61 12.82
N VAL A 211 14.06 6.86 13.86
CA VAL A 211 14.16 8.07 14.68
C VAL A 211 15.53 8.20 15.34
N ARG A 212 16.09 7.11 15.86
CA ARG A 212 17.43 7.10 16.46
C ARG A 212 18.55 7.41 15.44
N ARG A 213 18.40 6.97 14.18
CA ARG A 213 19.37 7.27 13.12
C ARG A 213 19.30 8.73 12.67
N ALA A 214 18.11 9.28 12.52
CA ALA A 214 17.89 10.69 12.18
C ALA A 214 18.47 11.62 13.26
N GLY A 215 18.24 11.33 14.55
CA GLY A 215 18.79 12.09 15.67
C GLY A 215 20.33 12.04 15.78
N ARG A 216 20.98 10.97 15.29
CA ARG A 216 22.45 10.89 15.22
C ARG A 216 23.05 11.72 14.08
N GLN A 217 22.37 11.85 12.95
CA GLN A 217 22.84 12.66 11.81
C GLN A 217 22.79 14.16 12.13
N THR A 218 21.74 14.65 12.80
CA THR A 218 21.62 16.05 13.21
C THR A 218 22.70 16.45 14.23
N ARG A 219 23.12 15.56 15.13
CA ARG A 219 24.20 15.85 16.10
C ARG A 219 25.62 15.92 15.49
N ARG A 220 25.86 15.30 14.34
CA ARG A 220 27.17 15.38 13.67
C ARG A 220 27.39 16.67 12.90
N HIS A 221 26.33 17.38 12.51
CA HIS A 221 26.50 18.68 11.81
C HIS A 221 26.58 19.89 12.73
N SER A 222 26.32 19.78 14.03
CA SER A 222 26.45 20.90 14.99
C SER A 222 27.77 20.97 15.72
N SER A 223 28.75 20.11 15.42
CA SER A 223 30.07 20.12 16.06
C SER A 223 31.19 20.68 15.18
N CYS A 224 30.86 21.36 14.08
CA CYS A 224 31.83 22.10 13.25
C CYS A 224 31.38 23.56 13.11
N LEU A 225 31.44 24.31 14.22
CA LEU A 225 31.49 25.77 14.27
C LEU A 225 32.46 26.18 15.38
#